data_2bba59082fd03b2ba309a48072ad97ce
#
_entry.id   2bba59082fd03b2ba309a48072ad97ce
#
_cell.length_a   1.000
_cell.length_b   1.000
_cell.length_c   1.000
_cell.angle_alpha   90.00
_cell.angle_beta   90.00
_cell.angle_gamma   90.00
#
_symmetry.space_group_name_H-M   'P 1'
#
loop_
_entity.id
_entity.type
_entity.pdbx_description
1 polymer ?
#
loop_
_entity_poly.entity_id
_entity_poly.type
_entity_poly.pdbx_seq_one_letter_code
_entity_poly.pdbx_strand_id
1 'polypeptide(L)'
;MAILNKRIQEQADAIDNHIIDALKSGNSFIVEAGAGSGKTYSLLKVIDWLEQNKCQEFRRKKKNIACITYTNAAVNVILERLSADSSIVPSTIHSFAWDSINQFQQTIKNYVEELGLLPEGVTINQVSNVAYMLGSRY
;
A
#
# COMPACT_ATOMS: atom_id res chain seq x y z
N MET A 1 15.15 0.65 35.06
CA MET A 1 14.50 0.06 33.87
C MET A 1 13.05 0.55 33.68
N ALA A 2 12.16 0.49 34.67
CA ALA A 2 10.73 0.90 34.52
C ALA A 2 10.53 2.37 34.08
N ILE A 3 11.31 3.31 34.61
CA ILE A 3 11.20 4.75 34.28
C ILE A 3 11.65 5.03 32.83
N LEU A 4 12.70 4.34 32.35
CA LEU A 4 13.17 4.48 30.97
C LEU A 4 12.15 3.94 29.97
N ASN A 5 11.56 2.79 30.26
CA ASN A 5 10.50 2.21 29.42
C ASN A 5 9.26 3.10 29.37
N LYS A 6 8.88 3.74 30.47
CA LYS A 6 7.76 4.67 30.53
C LYS A 6 8.02 5.92 29.66
N ARG A 7 9.22 6.51 29.71
CA ARG A 7 9.59 7.66 28.86
C ARG A 7 9.58 7.31 27.36
N ILE A 8 10.10 6.14 26.99
CA ILE A 8 10.09 5.68 25.60
C ILE A 8 8.65 5.51 25.11
N GLN A 9 7.77 4.95 25.94
CA GLN A 9 6.37 4.77 25.60
C GLN A 9 5.65 6.12 25.44
N GLU A 10 5.86 7.07 26.34
CA GLU A 10 5.28 8.42 26.26
C GLU A 10 5.71 9.17 25.00
N GLN A 11 6.97 9.01 24.57
CA GLN A 11 7.47 9.58 23.31
C GLN A 11 6.86 8.92 22.09
N ALA A 12 6.72 7.60 22.10
CA ALA A 12 6.07 6.87 21.01
C ALA A 12 4.59 7.28 20.85
N ASP A 13 3.88 7.38 21.96
CA ASP A 13 2.47 7.79 21.95
C ASP A 13 2.30 9.24 21.48
N ALA A 14 3.23 10.14 21.80
CA ALA A 14 3.23 11.52 21.30
C ALA A 14 3.40 11.58 19.77
N ILE A 15 4.30 10.77 19.20
CA ILE A 15 4.51 10.67 17.75
C ILE A 15 3.25 10.13 17.06
N ASP A 16 2.66 9.06 17.59
CA ASP A 16 1.44 8.46 17.05
C ASP A 16 0.28 9.48 17.05
N ASN A 17 0.15 10.28 18.10
CA ASN A 17 -0.85 11.35 18.16
C ASN A 17 -0.62 12.43 17.09
N HIS A 18 0.63 12.84 16.84
CA HIS A 18 0.96 13.81 15.78
C HIS A 18 0.60 13.25 14.39
N ILE A 19 0.84 11.96 14.13
CA ILE A 19 0.46 11.30 12.88
C ILE A 19 -1.06 11.34 12.69
N ILE A 20 -1.80 10.98 13.74
CA ILE A 20 -3.27 10.99 13.71
C ILE A 20 -3.84 12.40 13.52
N ASP A 21 -3.25 13.41 14.13
CA ASP A 21 -3.68 14.81 13.97
C ASP A 21 -3.40 15.32 12.55
N ALA A 22 -2.27 14.93 11.93
CA ALA A 22 -2.00 15.22 10.53
C ALA A 22 -3.05 14.57 9.61
N LEU A 23 -3.42 13.30 9.87
CA LEU A 23 -4.48 12.61 9.14
C LEU A 23 -5.85 13.29 9.28
N LYS A 24 -6.22 13.72 10.49
CA LYS A 24 -7.47 14.46 10.74
C LYS A 24 -7.51 15.77 9.96
N SER A 25 -6.38 16.45 9.87
CA SER A 25 -6.23 17.73 9.17
C SER A 25 -6.18 17.57 7.64
N GLY A 26 -6.07 16.34 7.12
CA GLY A 26 -5.94 16.08 5.68
C GLY A 26 -4.61 16.50 5.08
N ASN A 27 -3.60 16.72 5.90
CA ASN A 27 -2.27 17.11 5.46
C ASN A 27 -1.43 15.89 5.02
N SER A 28 -0.60 16.09 4.01
CA SER A 28 0.44 15.12 3.66
C SER A 28 1.60 15.21 4.65
N PHE A 29 2.17 14.08 5.04
CA PHE A 29 3.30 14.01 5.96
C PHE A 29 4.24 12.86 5.61
N ILE A 30 5.46 12.93 6.10
CA ILE A 30 6.47 11.88 6.01
C ILE A 30 6.89 11.54 7.44
N VAL A 31 6.98 10.25 7.74
CA VAL A 31 7.52 9.75 9.01
C VAL A 31 8.88 9.14 8.75
N GLU A 32 9.92 9.79 9.24
CA GLU A 32 11.29 9.27 9.20
C GLU A 32 11.63 8.61 10.53
N ALA A 33 12.13 7.39 10.46
CA ALA A 33 12.47 6.64 11.66
C ALA A 33 13.55 5.59 11.38
N GLY A 34 14.49 5.43 12.30
CA GLY A 34 15.59 4.46 12.22
C GLY A 34 15.12 2.99 12.23
N ALA A 35 16.04 2.06 12.01
CA ALA A 35 15.74 0.65 12.15
C ALA A 35 15.37 0.32 13.61
N GLY A 36 14.36 -0.51 13.81
CA GLY A 36 13.90 -0.90 15.16
C GLY A 36 13.11 0.16 15.93
N SER A 37 12.82 1.33 15.35
CA SER A 37 12.11 2.43 16.01
C SER A 37 10.59 2.24 16.16
N GLY A 38 10.05 1.09 15.77
CA GLY A 38 8.61 0.84 15.87
C GLY A 38 7.76 1.34 14.68
N LYS A 39 8.36 1.67 13.52
CA LYS A 39 7.62 2.13 12.32
C LYS A 39 6.41 1.28 11.98
N THR A 40 6.57 -0.04 11.99
CA THR A 40 5.48 -0.97 11.70
C THR A 40 4.38 -0.88 12.75
N TYR A 41 4.74 -0.68 14.02
CA TYR A 41 3.77 -0.52 15.09
C TYR A 41 2.94 0.77 14.94
N SER A 42 3.59 1.90 14.65
CA SER A 42 2.90 3.17 14.38
C SER A 42 2.00 3.08 13.13
N LEU A 43 2.47 2.40 12.07
CA LEU A 43 1.65 2.15 10.88
C LEU A 43 0.38 1.34 11.23
N LEU A 44 0.50 0.28 12.01
CA LEU A 44 -0.65 -0.52 12.42
C LEU A 44 -1.62 0.30 13.28
N LYS A 45 -1.15 1.16 14.18
CA LYS A 45 -2.02 2.10 14.91
C LYS A 45 -2.78 3.05 13.97
N VAL A 46 -2.11 3.56 12.94
CA VAL A 46 -2.75 4.40 11.90
C VAL A 46 -3.84 3.64 11.17
N ILE A 47 -3.58 2.40 10.80
CA ILE A 47 -4.54 1.52 10.13
C ILE A 47 -5.75 1.27 11.03
N ASP A 48 -5.54 0.90 12.30
CA ASP A 48 -6.60 0.70 13.28
C ASP A 48 -7.46 1.98 13.46
N TRP A 49 -6.81 3.14 13.51
CA TRP A 49 -7.53 4.41 13.60
C TRP A 49 -8.36 4.71 12.34
N LEU A 50 -7.81 4.50 11.14
CA LEU A 50 -8.51 4.68 9.87
C LEU A 50 -9.71 3.74 9.76
N GLU A 51 -9.55 2.49 10.16
CA GLU A 51 -10.61 1.49 10.18
C GLU A 51 -11.80 1.96 11.01
N GLN A 52 -11.53 2.46 12.22
CA GLN A 52 -12.56 2.90 13.15
C GLN A 52 -13.23 4.23 12.78
N ASN A 53 -12.48 5.15 12.17
CA ASN A 53 -12.93 6.54 12.02
C ASN A 53 -13.24 6.96 10.59
N LYS A 54 -12.68 6.29 9.59
CA LYS A 54 -12.77 6.72 8.18
C LYS A 54 -13.37 5.70 7.22
N CYS A 55 -13.26 4.41 7.49
CA CYS A 55 -13.72 3.38 6.54
C CYS A 55 -15.21 3.49 6.19
N GLN A 56 -16.08 3.84 7.13
CA GLN A 56 -17.50 4.03 6.83
C GLN A 56 -17.75 5.22 5.88
N GLU A 57 -17.01 6.32 6.06
CA GLU A 57 -17.12 7.49 5.19
C GLU A 57 -16.66 7.15 3.77
N PHE A 58 -15.51 6.47 3.64
CA PHE A 58 -14.97 6.06 2.36
C PHE A 58 -15.87 5.06 1.64
N ARG A 59 -16.46 4.12 2.36
CA ARG A 59 -17.43 3.17 1.83
C ARG A 59 -18.67 3.88 1.25
N ARG A 60 -19.25 4.84 1.98
CA ARG A 60 -20.38 5.64 1.49
C ARG A 60 -20.05 6.39 0.21
N LYS A 61 -18.81 6.87 0.10
CA LYS A 61 -18.30 7.59 -1.07
C LYS A 61 -17.81 6.66 -2.20
N LYS A 62 -17.90 5.33 -2.02
CA LYS A 62 -17.33 4.31 -2.93
C LYS A 62 -15.84 4.56 -3.24
N LYS A 63 -15.07 4.92 -2.22
CA LYS A 63 -13.64 5.19 -2.28
C LYS A 63 -12.89 4.21 -1.40
N ASN A 64 -11.65 3.92 -1.78
CA ASN A 64 -10.74 3.09 -1.01
C ASN A 64 -9.52 3.88 -0.55
N ILE A 65 -8.89 3.41 0.51
CA ILE A 65 -7.61 3.89 1.02
C ILE A 65 -6.56 2.88 0.56
N ALA A 66 -5.66 3.28 -0.34
CA ALA A 66 -4.56 2.41 -0.76
C ALA A 66 -3.48 2.38 0.32
N CYS A 67 -3.13 1.18 0.78
CA CYS A 67 -2.02 0.94 1.68
C CYS A 67 -0.92 0.19 0.93
N ILE A 68 0.08 0.92 0.46
CA ILE A 68 1.10 0.37 -0.46
C ILE A 68 2.35 -0.03 0.32
N THR A 69 2.81 -1.26 0.09
CA THR A 69 4.00 -1.83 0.72
C THR A 69 4.99 -2.35 -0.34
N TYR A 70 6.17 -2.76 0.11
CA TYR A 70 7.18 -3.35 -0.77
C TYR A 70 7.04 -4.87 -0.89
N THR A 71 6.51 -5.56 0.13
CA THR A 71 6.53 -7.02 0.22
C THR A 71 5.15 -7.60 0.49
N ASN A 72 4.89 -8.80 -0.03
CA ASN A 72 3.67 -9.55 0.26
C ASN A 72 3.55 -9.91 1.76
N ALA A 73 4.68 -10.12 2.45
CA ALA A 73 4.65 -10.36 3.89
C ALA A 73 4.06 -9.16 4.66
N ALA A 74 4.43 -7.92 4.27
CA ALA A 74 3.85 -6.72 4.88
C ALA A 74 2.36 -6.56 4.53
N VAL A 75 1.95 -6.90 3.31
CA VAL A 75 0.53 -6.93 2.92
C VAL A 75 -0.25 -7.87 3.83
N ASN A 76 0.24 -9.09 4.05
CA ASN A 76 -0.44 -10.09 4.88
C ASN A 76 -0.60 -9.63 6.34
N VAL A 77 0.44 -9.02 6.93
CA VAL A 77 0.38 -8.46 8.29
C VAL A 77 -0.71 -7.39 8.42
N ILE A 78 -0.92 -6.59 7.38
CA ILE A 78 -1.97 -5.58 7.36
C ILE A 78 -3.34 -6.24 7.19
N LEU A 79 -3.48 -7.20 6.27
CA LEU A 79 -4.73 -7.90 6.00
C LEU A 79 -5.28 -8.59 7.25
N GLU A 80 -4.41 -9.15 8.10
CA GLU A 80 -4.82 -9.79 9.37
C GLU A 80 -5.47 -8.82 10.38
N ARG A 81 -5.29 -7.50 10.19
CA ARG A 81 -5.85 -6.45 11.05
C ARG A 81 -7.14 -5.85 10.53
N LEU A 82 -7.45 -6.04 9.26
CA LEU A 82 -8.59 -5.41 8.63
C LEU A 82 -9.86 -6.21 8.82
N SER A 83 -10.98 -5.51 8.97
CA SER A 83 -12.30 -6.13 8.92
C SER A 83 -12.66 -6.55 7.49
N ALA A 84 -13.55 -7.52 7.35
CA ALA A 84 -14.03 -8.00 6.05
C ALA A 84 -14.65 -6.88 5.19
N ASP A 85 -15.13 -5.85 5.84
CA ASP A 85 -15.79 -4.69 5.23
C ASP A 85 -14.88 -3.46 5.12
N SER A 86 -13.56 -3.61 5.29
CA SER A 86 -12.64 -2.48 5.26
C SER A 86 -12.63 -1.77 3.91
N SER A 87 -12.46 -0.45 3.95
CA SER A 87 -12.15 0.36 2.76
C SER A 87 -10.65 0.53 2.55
N ILE A 88 -9.82 -0.11 3.37
CA ILE A 88 -8.35 -0.11 3.21
C ILE A 88 -7.98 -1.28 2.32
N VAL A 89 -7.23 -1.01 1.26
CA VAL A 89 -6.79 -2.02 0.27
C VAL A 89 -5.26 -2.11 0.33
N PRO A 90 -4.73 -3.10 1.08
CA PRO A 90 -3.30 -3.33 1.10
C PRO A 90 -2.85 -3.99 -0.21
N SER A 91 -1.75 -3.52 -0.75
CA SER A 91 -1.14 -4.11 -1.94
C SER A 91 0.36 -3.82 -2.00
N THR A 92 1.08 -4.58 -2.80
CA THR A 92 2.44 -4.19 -3.15
C THR A 92 2.42 -3.06 -4.17
N ILE A 93 3.52 -2.29 -4.27
CA ILE A 93 3.63 -1.22 -5.27
C ILE A 93 3.44 -1.75 -6.69
N HIS A 94 3.94 -2.95 -6.99
CA HIS A 94 3.78 -3.58 -8.30
C HIS A 94 2.31 -3.95 -8.60
N SER A 95 1.63 -4.58 -7.64
CA SER A 95 0.21 -4.90 -7.76
C SER A 95 -0.64 -3.65 -7.93
N PHE A 96 -0.40 -2.62 -7.10
CA PHE A 96 -1.11 -1.35 -7.20
C PHE A 96 -0.93 -0.67 -8.56
N ALA A 97 0.31 -0.60 -9.04
CA ALA A 97 0.60 -0.03 -10.37
C ALA A 97 -0.09 -0.83 -11.47
N TRP A 98 -0.02 -2.17 -11.39
CA TRP A 98 -0.68 -3.03 -12.35
C TRP A 98 -2.20 -2.85 -12.34
N ASP A 99 -2.83 -2.86 -11.17
CA ASP A 99 -4.28 -2.67 -11.04
C ASP A 99 -4.76 -1.31 -11.58
N SER A 100 -3.89 -0.31 -11.52
CA SER A 100 -4.18 1.02 -12.07
C SER A 100 -4.17 1.07 -13.59
N ILE A 101 -3.39 0.21 -14.27
CA ILE A 101 -3.19 0.24 -15.72
C ILE A 101 -3.81 -0.95 -16.46
N ASN A 102 -4.15 -2.05 -15.77
CA ASN A 102 -4.60 -3.29 -16.39
C ASN A 102 -5.89 -3.15 -17.24
N GLN A 103 -6.70 -2.13 -16.96
CA GLN A 103 -7.87 -1.81 -17.75
C GLN A 103 -7.53 -1.29 -19.17
N PHE A 104 -6.30 -0.83 -19.39
CA PHE A 104 -5.81 -0.29 -20.67
C PHE A 104 -5.03 -1.33 -21.49
N GLN A 105 -5.48 -2.59 -21.50
CA GLN A 105 -4.77 -3.72 -22.10
C GLN A 105 -4.34 -3.47 -23.56
N GLN A 106 -5.19 -2.87 -24.37
CA GLN A 106 -4.84 -2.59 -25.77
C GLN A 106 -3.72 -1.54 -25.89
N THR A 107 -3.78 -0.51 -25.07
CA THR A 107 -2.73 0.53 -25.03
C THR A 107 -1.40 -0.07 -24.58
N ILE A 108 -1.42 -0.90 -23.52
CA ILE A 108 -0.22 -1.58 -23.01
C ILE A 108 0.38 -2.49 -24.11
N LYS A 109 -0.44 -3.26 -24.81
CA LYS A 109 0.01 -4.11 -25.91
C LYS A 109 0.72 -3.30 -27.00
N ASN A 110 0.12 -2.21 -27.44
CA ASN A 110 0.70 -1.34 -28.46
C ASN A 110 2.06 -0.77 -28.01
N TYR A 111 2.18 -0.32 -26.76
CA TYR A 111 3.46 0.15 -26.23
C TYR A 111 4.53 -0.95 -26.11
N VAL A 112 4.16 -2.15 -25.70
CA VAL A 112 5.08 -3.29 -25.61
C VAL A 112 5.64 -3.64 -26.99
N GLU A 113 4.81 -3.57 -28.02
CA GLU A 113 5.20 -3.80 -29.41
C GLU A 113 6.10 -2.67 -29.94
N GLU A 114 5.71 -1.41 -29.74
CA GLU A 114 6.46 -0.22 -30.15
C GLU A 114 7.87 -0.18 -29.52
N LEU A 115 7.97 -0.55 -28.25
CA LEU A 115 9.24 -0.56 -27.52
C LEU A 115 10.10 -1.83 -27.81
N GLY A 116 9.60 -2.75 -28.63
CA GLY A 116 10.33 -3.98 -28.96
C GLY A 116 10.60 -4.89 -27.75
N LEU A 117 9.72 -4.84 -26.73
CA LEU A 117 9.89 -5.63 -25.50
C LEU A 117 9.40 -7.07 -25.63
N LEU A 118 8.90 -7.48 -26.79
CA LEU A 118 8.49 -8.85 -27.06
C LEU A 118 9.73 -9.72 -27.30
N PRO A 119 9.72 -10.97 -26.82
CA PRO A 119 10.74 -11.95 -27.19
C PRO A 119 10.74 -12.21 -28.71
N GLU A 120 11.91 -12.58 -29.25
CA GLU A 120 12.01 -12.93 -30.67
C GLU A 120 11.00 -14.03 -31.08
N GLY A 121 10.28 -13.78 -32.17
CA GLY A 121 9.27 -14.71 -32.70
C GLY A 121 7.92 -14.70 -32.00
N VAL A 122 7.72 -13.84 -30.97
CA VAL A 122 6.43 -13.68 -30.29
C VAL A 122 5.70 -12.46 -30.81
N THR A 123 4.45 -12.60 -31.22
CA THR A 123 3.57 -11.49 -31.61
C THR A 123 2.64 -11.12 -30.47
N ILE A 124 2.18 -9.86 -30.45
CA ILE A 124 1.29 -9.33 -29.41
C ILE A 124 0.00 -10.15 -29.24
N ASN A 125 -0.50 -10.74 -30.34
CA ASN A 125 -1.72 -11.54 -30.34
C ASN A 125 -1.53 -12.91 -29.66
N GLN A 126 -0.30 -13.38 -29.50
CA GLN A 126 0.04 -14.62 -28.80
C GLN A 126 0.21 -14.42 -27.30
N VAL A 127 0.23 -13.16 -26.83
CA VAL A 127 0.37 -12.82 -25.42
C VAL A 127 -1.01 -12.75 -24.78
N SER A 128 -1.42 -13.82 -24.13
CA SER A 128 -2.70 -13.89 -23.42
C SER A 128 -2.72 -13.04 -22.13
N ASN A 129 -1.56 -12.78 -21.55
CA ASN A 129 -1.43 -12.00 -20.33
C ASN A 129 -0.10 -11.24 -20.28
N VAL A 130 -0.14 -9.93 -20.60
CA VAL A 130 1.04 -9.05 -20.59
C VAL A 130 1.64 -8.93 -19.20
N ALA A 131 0.83 -9.02 -18.13
CA ALA A 131 1.29 -8.98 -16.75
C ALA A 131 2.26 -10.10 -16.42
N TYR A 132 1.98 -11.32 -16.91
CA TYR A 132 2.83 -12.48 -16.68
C TYR A 132 4.21 -12.30 -17.33
N MET A 133 4.26 -11.71 -18.51
CA MET A 133 5.53 -11.44 -19.21
C MET A 133 6.37 -10.37 -18.53
N LEU A 134 5.75 -9.29 -18.02
CA LEU A 134 6.45 -8.22 -17.35
C LEU A 134 6.87 -8.62 -15.93
N GLY A 135 6.09 -9.46 -15.25
CA GLY A 135 6.38 -9.95 -13.89
C GLY A 135 7.41 -11.06 -13.81
N SER A 136 7.68 -11.79 -14.89
CA SER A 136 8.63 -12.92 -14.88
C SER A 136 10.10 -12.51 -15.08
N ARG A 137 10.40 -11.22 -15.25
CA ARG A 137 11.77 -10.70 -15.44
C ARG A 137 12.42 -10.14 -14.17
N TYR A 138 11.74 -10.25 -13.00
CA TYR A 138 12.30 -9.79 -11.71
C TYR A 138 12.27 -10.88 -10.67
#